data_fd8a5de4d99acd99ebf97ffe0d6aaca3
#
_entry.id   fd8a5de4d99acd99ebf97ffe0d6aaca3
#
_cell.length_a   1.000
_cell.length_b   1.000
_cell.length_c   1.000
_cell.angle_alpha   90.00
_cell.angle_beta   90.00
_cell.angle_gamma   90.00
#
_symmetry.space_group_name_H-M   'P 1'
#
loop_
_entity.id
_entity.type
_entity.pdbx_description
1 polymer ?
#
loop_
_entity_poly.entity_id
_entity_poly.type
_entity_poly.pdbx_seq_one_letter_code
_entity_poly.pdbx_strand_id
1 'polypeptide(L)'
;MDAEATTSTHDDAASKQRVFFCYWGSWSHYRSGAGKFSVDQIDPSLCTHLVYAFAKLDNGVIAAFDAYLDLKDNYGLGMYEKVNKLKAAYPHLKTLLAIGGWNEGSEKYSRMASTPEGRQRFARSVLDFIDKHGFDGLDLDWEYPAARGGLPQDKENFVLLLQELRTVLGPGRLLTAAVSAGESTVDGAYDVPAITRHLDYISVMAYDFFGAWNSYTGHCSPLGVRESASEDEKKLNVVQAVKMWLDKGAKPNKLVLGMPLYGRTFTLANPKNDGFLAPTVGPGPAGPATGEAGYLGYSEICMQLLASKDWKITRDAGVVAPVAVKGNLWIGFDDAQSLTAKVLFARSLGLAGAMVWSIETDDFSGTCGGVKNPLQRAIKDALEANATIPLPTMATNLPSTTPAEPKPEMSTTGMNLPSTPAEPKPETSTTGIKLPSTLPATLKPKNEAGVSPLTTTSFLTTTTSALELKCSNDGFYTYPNDPHRFYRCVSQLDGTYTIYFFDCPANTVFNPSVNVCTF
;
A
#
# COMPACT_ATOMS: atom_id res chain seq x y z
N MET A 1 -9.03 -51.57 45.01
CA MET A 1 -7.81 -51.15 44.30
C MET A 1 -8.27 -50.72 42.91
N ASP A 2 -8.78 -49.52 42.86
CA ASP A 2 -9.33 -48.94 41.63
C ASP A 2 -8.24 -48.07 40.99
N ALA A 3 -7.87 -48.45 39.77
CA ALA A 3 -6.91 -47.72 38.99
C ALA A 3 -7.68 -46.63 38.21
N GLU A 4 -7.54 -45.38 38.63
CA GLU A 4 -8.00 -44.22 37.87
C GLU A 4 -7.17 -44.08 36.60
N ALA A 5 -7.84 -44.23 35.48
CA ALA A 5 -7.30 -43.92 34.18
C ALA A 5 -7.35 -42.39 33.98
N THR A 6 -6.20 -41.75 34.06
CA THR A 6 -6.02 -40.36 33.65
C THR A 6 -6.14 -40.27 32.12
N THR A 7 -7.32 -39.88 31.64
CA THR A 7 -7.50 -39.45 30.24
C THR A 7 -6.80 -38.12 30.04
N SER A 8 -5.68 -38.18 29.33
CA SER A 8 -5.01 -37.00 28.75
C SER A 8 -5.95 -36.38 27.72
N THR A 9 -6.53 -35.24 28.04
CA THR A 9 -7.19 -34.36 27.12
C THR A 9 -6.10 -33.66 26.29
N HIS A 10 -5.68 -34.28 25.18
CA HIS A 10 -5.06 -33.54 24.10
C HIS A 10 -6.16 -32.73 23.44
N ASP A 11 -6.18 -31.44 23.75
CA ASP A 11 -7.04 -30.46 23.13
C ASP A 11 -6.93 -30.54 21.61
N ASP A 12 -8.05 -30.85 20.96
CA ASP A 12 -8.33 -30.63 19.57
C ASP A 12 -8.30 -29.12 19.28
N ALA A 13 -7.10 -28.56 19.10
CA ALA A 13 -6.90 -27.33 18.40
C ALA A 13 -7.17 -27.63 16.91
N ALA A 14 -8.45 -27.70 16.52
CA ALA A 14 -8.86 -27.67 15.14
C ALA A 14 -8.07 -26.54 14.48
N SER A 15 -7.18 -26.85 13.53
CA SER A 15 -6.30 -25.89 12.91
C SER A 15 -7.16 -24.84 12.22
N LYS A 16 -7.32 -23.69 12.88
CA LYS A 16 -8.09 -22.58 12.31
C LYS A 16 -7.53 -22.28 10.93
N GLN A 17 -8.36 -22.39 9.89
CA GLN A 17 -7.95 -22.15 8.50
C GLN A 17 -7.28 -20.78 8.42
N ARG A 18 -6.07 -20.72 7.84
CA ARG A 18 -5.36 -19.48 7.62
C ARG A 18 -6.09 -18.64 6.57
N VAL A 19 -6.08 -17.32 6.76
CA VAL A 19 -6.73 -16.40 5.85
C VAL A 19 -5.82 -16.04 4.68
N PHE A 20 -6.44 -15.82 3.52
CA PHE A 20 -5.78 -15.27 2.34
C PHE A 20 -6.62 -14.10 1.81
N PHE A 21 -6.10 -12.88 2.01
CA PHE A 21 -6.68 -11.62 1.54
C PHE A 21 -6.16 -11.30 0.15
N CYS A 22 -7.06 -11.21 -0.81
CA CYS A 22 -6.79 -10.91 -2.20
C CYS A 22 -7.35 -9.52 -2.53
N TYR A 23 -6.49 -8.52 -2.64
CA TYR A 23 -6.91 -7.18 -3.06
C TYR A 23 -7.03 -7.13 -4.59
N TRP A 24 -8.12 -6.53 -5.05
CA TRP A 24 -8.36 -6.23 -6.44
C TRP A 24 -8.48 -4.74 -6.66
N GLY A 25 -7.55 -4.16 -7.45
CA GLY A 25 -7.61 -2.78 -7.93
C GLY A 25 -8.65 -2.65 -9.04
N SER A 26 -9.83 -2.13 -8.74
CA SER A 26 -10.96 -2.07 -9.66
C SER A 26 -10.69 -1.30 -10.94
N TRP A 27 -9.80 -0.30 -10.90
CA TRP A 27 -9.35 0.47 -12.09
C TRP A 27 -8.65 -0.38 -13.15
N SER A 28 -8.21 -1.60 -12.82
CA SER A 28 -7.67 -2.54 -13.79
C SER A 28 -8.68 -2.92 -14.88
N HIS A 29 -9.97 -2.70 -14.64
CA HIS A 29 -11.02 -2.81 -15.64
C HIS A 29 -10.78 -1.90 -16.85
N TYR A 30 -10.17 -0.75 -16.65
CA TYR A 30 -9.92 0.24 -17.71
C TYR A 30 -8.59 0.05 -18.44
N ARG A 31 -7.73 -0.87 -17.96
CA ARG A 31 -6.49 -1.18 -18.66
C ARG A 31 -6.79 -1.74 -20.06
N SER A 32 -5.92 -1.45 -21.01
CA SER A 32 -6.06 -1.94 -22.38
C SER A 32 -5.44 -3.33 -22.60
N GLY A 33 -5.89 -4.03 -23.63
CA GLY A 33 -5.28 -5.27 -24.11
C GLY A 33 -5.20 -6.35 -23.04
N ALA A 34 -4.06 -7.02 -22.94
CA ALA A 34 -3.81 -8.11 -22.01
C ALA A 34 -3.74 -7.66 -20.53
N GLY A 35 -3.66 -6.36 -20.27
CA GLY A 35 -3.65 -5.83 -18.91
C GLY A 35 -5.05 -5.62 -18.32
N LYS A 36 -6.11 -5.69 -19.12
CA LYS A 36 -7.48 -5.52 -18.64
C LYS A 36 -7.88 -6.68 -17.74
N PHE A 37 -8.35 -6.33 -16.53
CA PHE A 37 -8.81 -7.31 -15.55
C PHE A 37 -10.16 -6.90 -14.96
N SER A 38 -11.06 -7.83 -14.84
CA SER A 38 -12.43 -7.61 -14.34
C SER A 38 -12.86 -8.78 -13.46
N VAL A 39 -14.03 -8.68 -12.83
CA VAL A 39 -14.60 -9.70 -11.94
C VAL A 39 -14.59 -11.10 -12.57
N ASP A 40 -14.86 -11.22 -13.87
CA ASP A 40 -14.93 -12.51 -14.57
C ASP A 40 -13.57 -13.24 -14.63
N GLN A 41 -12.48 -12.55 -14.32
CA GLN A 41 -11.13 -13.11 -14.33
C GLN A 41 -10.62 -13.48 -12.92
N ILE A 42 -11.38 -13.10 -11.89
CA ILE A 42 -11.08 -13.49 -10.51
C ILE A 42 -11.33 -15.00 -10.35
N ASP A 43 -10.38 -15.72 -9.75
CA ASP A 43 -10.56 -17.10 -9.30
C ASP A 43 -10.88 -17.10 -7.78
N PRO A 44 -12.17 -17.14 -7.40
CA PRO A 44 -12.55 -17.01 -5.99
C PRO A 44 -12.14 -18.21 -5.14
N SER A 45 -11.76 -19.32 -5.78
CA SER A 45 -11.29 -20.51 -5.07
C SER A 45 -9.90 -20.30 -4.42
N LEU A 46 -9.15 -19.30 -4.87
CA LEU A 46 -7.82 -19.03 -4.37
C LEU A 46 -7.82 -18.24 -3.06
N CYS A 47 -8.88 -17.45 -2.80
CA CYS A 47 -8.93 -16.50 -1.71
C CYS A 47 -9.91 -16.92 -0.62
N THR A 48 -9.64 -16.58 0.64
CA THR A 48 -10.65 -16.62 1.72
C THR A 48 -11.39 -15.29 1.83
N HIS A 49 -10.69 -14.20 1.53
CA HIS A 49 -11.19 -12.83 1.58
C HIS A 49 -10.83 -12.09 0.29
N LEU A 50 -11.84 -11.61 -0.41
CA LEU A 50 -11.66 -10.75 -1.59
C LEU A 50 -11.91 -9.31 -1.18
N VAL A 51 -10.92 -8.45 -1.36
CA VAL A 51 -10.99 -7.04 -0.98
C VAL A 51 -11.11 -6.17 -2.22
N TYR A 52 -12.22 -5.47 -2.34
CA TYR A 52 -12.47 -4.52 -3.44
C TYR A 52 -11.79 -3.19 -3.16
N ALA A 53 -10.81 -2.79 -3.94
CA ALA A 53 -10.12 -1.51 -3.82
C ALA A 53 -10.53 -0.59 -4.98
N PHE A 54 -11.13 0.58 -4.72
CA PHE A 54 -11.48 1.18 -3.44
C PHE A 54 -12.85 1.85 -3.47
N ALA A 55 -13.46 2.06 -2.30
CA ALA A 55 -14.38 3.16 -2.08
C ALA A 55 -13.59 4.43 -1.73
N LYS A 56 -14.26 5.59 -1.65
CA LYS A 56 -13.66 6.87 -1.23
C LYS A 56 -14.37 7.47 -0.04
N LEU A 57 -13.66 8.36 0.67
CA LEU A 57 -14.27 9.25 1.65
C LEU A 57 -14.74 10.53 0.95
N ASP A 58 -16.06 10.77 0.93
CA ASP A 58 -16.66 11.94 0.34
C ASP A 58 -17.50 12.69 1.39
N ASN A 59 -17.16 13.94 1.66
CA ASN A 59 -17.86 14.78 2.64
C ASN A 59 -18.10 14.10 4.00
N GLY A 60 -17.14 13.28 4.47
CA GLY A 60 -17.19 12.58 5.76
C GLY A 60 -18.07 11.33 5.80
N VAL A 61 -18.46 10.78 4.65
CA VAL A 61 -19.17 9.51 4.49
C VAL A 61 -18.49 8.65 3.43
N ILE A 62 -18.70 7.33 3.48
CA ILE A 62 -18.23 6.41 2.44
C ILE A 62 -19.06 6.59 1.16
N ALA A 63 -18.40 6.53 0.01
CA ALA A 63 -19.04 6.59 -1.30
C ALA A 63 -18.30 5.69 -2.30
N ALA A 64 -18.96 5.31 -3.40
CA ALA A 64 -18.31 4.67 -4.53
C ALA A 64 -17.21 5.56 -5.11
N PHE A 65 -16.04 4.99 -5.37
CA PHE A 65 -14.93 5.76 -5.97
C PHE A 65 -15.26 6.13 -7.41
N ASP A 66 -15.69 5.14 -8.18
CA ASP A 66 -16.15 5.27 -9.54
C ASP A 66 -17.61 4.78 -9.62
N ALA A 67 -18.56 5.71 -9.58
CA ALA A 67 -19.97 5.37 -9.56
C ALA A 67 -20.43 4.59 -10.80
N TYR A 68 -19.81 4.82 -11.97
CA TYR A 68 -20.12 4.08 -13.20
C TYR A 68 -19.62 2.63 -13.14
N LEU A 69 -18.42 2.41 -12.64
CA LEU A 69 -17.85 1.07 -12.51
C LEU A 69 -18.55 0.28 -11.39
N ASP A 70 -18.69 0.91 -10.23
CA ASP A 70 -19.03 0.27 -8.97
C ASP A 70 -20.53 -0.03 -8.84
N LEU A 71 -21.38 0.93 -9.26
CA LEU A 71 -22.83 0.89 -9.06
C LEU A 71 -23.57 0.46 -10.34
N LYS A 72 -24.83 0.04 -10.18
CA LYS A 72 -25.77 -0.19 -11.31
C LYS A 72 -26.57 1.05 -11.67
N ASP A 73 -26.58 2.04 -10.81
CA ASP A 73 -27.32 3.28 -10.99
C ASP A 73 -26.86 3.97 -12.27
N ASN A 74 -27.76 4.62 -13.00
CA ASN A 74 -27.46 5.37 -14.22
C ASN A 74 -26.69 4.54 -15.29
N TYR A 75 -27.11 3.31 -15.54
CA TYR A 75 -26.49 2.38 -16.50
C TYR A 75 -25.05 1.96 -16.14
N GLY A 76 -24.66 2.06 -14.88
CA GLY A 76 -23.35 1.64 -14.40
C GLY A 76 -23.14 0.12 -14.50
N LEU A 77 -21.87 -0.28 -14.41
CA LEU A 77 -21.44 -1.67 -14.61
C LEU A 77 -21.73 -2.58 -13.41
N GLY A 78 -21.94 -2.04 -12.20
CA GLY A 78 -22.37 -2.75 -11.01
C GLY A 78 -21.36 -3.75 -10.47
N MET A 79 -20.07 -3.39 -10.41
CA MET A 79 -19.01 -4.30 -9.98
C MET A 79 -19.15 -4.74 -8.52
N TYR A 80 -19.69 -3.91 -7.62
CA TYR A 80 -20.00 -4.33 -6.25
C TYR A 80 -20.93 -5.53 -6.20
N GLU A 81 -22.02 -5.49 -6.98
CA GLU A 81 -22.94 -6.62 -7.04
C GLU A 81 -22.31 -7.86 -7.67
N LYS A 82 -21.53 -7.68 -8.76
CA LYS A 82 -20.85 -8.79 -9.43
C LYS A 82 -19.86 -9.50 -8.52
N VAL A 83 -19.06 -8.75 -7.75
CA VAL A 83 -18.12 -9.31 -6.76
C VAL A 83 -18.89 -10.08 -5.68
N ASN A 84 -19.95 -9.51 -5.13
CA ASN A 84 -20.72 -10.14 -4.07
C ASN A 84 -21.50 -11.37 -4.54
N LYS A 85 -21.83 -11.47 -5.84
CA LYS A 85 -22.43 -12.68 -6.44
C LYS A 85 -21.49 -13.88 -6.45
N LEU A 86 -20.18 -13.69 -6.40
CA LEU A 86 -19.22 -14.79 -6.33
C LEU A 86 -19.47 -15.69 -5.10
N LYS A 87 -19.94 -15.12 -4.00
CA LYS A 87 -20.26 -15.86 -2.77
C LYS A 87 -21.34 -16.94 -2.96
N ALA A 88 -22.22 -16.79 -3.94
CA ALA A 88 -23.25 -17.80 -4.21
C ALA A 88 -22.65 -19.15 -4.69
N ALA A 89 -21.58 -19.08 -5.49
CA ALA A 89 -20.84 -20.26 -5.95
C ALA A 89 -19.71 -20.68 -4.99
N TYR A 90 -19.23 -19.73 -4.19
CA TYR A 90 -18.10 -19.90 -3.26
C TYR A 90 -18.49 -19.43 -1.84
N PRO A 91 -19.28 -20.22 -1.08
CA PRO A 91 -19.83 -19.81 0.22
C PRO A 91 -18.77 -19.55 1.31
N HIS A 92 -17.54 -20.05 1.13
CA HIS A 92 -16.40 -19.78 2.03
C HIS A 92 -15.84 -18.37 1.87
N LEU A 93 -16.06 -17.74 0.69
CA LEU A 93 -15.51 -16.44 0.38
C LEU A 93 -16.17 -15.34 1.20
N LYS A 94 -15.38 -14.48 1.78
CA LYS A 94 -15.78 -13.19 2.36
C LYS A 94 -15.37 -12.06 1.42
N THR A 95 -16.22 -11.05 1.31
CA THR A 95 -15.93 -9.88 0.50
C THR A 95 -15.88 -8.64 1.38
N LEU A 96 -14.79 -7.86 1.28
CA LEU A 96 -14.64 -6.61 1.99
C LEU A 96 -14.56 -5.45 0.99
N LEU A 97 -15.03 -4.29 1.43
CA LEU A 97 -14.84 -3.04 0.70
C LEU A 97 -13.71 -2.26 1.37
N ALA A 98 -12.62 -2.04 0.65
CA ALA A 98 -11.54 -1.18 1.12
C ALA A 98 -11.88 0.29 0.86
N ILE A 99 -11.52 1.16 1.82
CA ILE A 99 -11.63 2.62 1.68
C ILE A 99 -10.29 3.26 1.99
N GLY A 100 -9.84 4.15 1.12
CA GLY A 100 -8.56 4.85 1.27
C GLY A 100 -7.60 4.57 0.13
N GLY A 101 -6.43 4.06 0.48
CA GLY A 101 -5.31 3.85 -0.41
C GLY A 101 -4.46 5.11 -0.61
N TRP A 102 -3.30 4.91 -1.22
CA TRP A 102 -2.28 5.95 -1.35
C TRP A 102 -2.78 7.28 -1.91
N ASN A 103 -3.64 7.24 -2.94
CA ASN A 103 -4.08 8.45 -3.65
C ASN A 103 -5.11 9.30 -2.88
N GLU A 104 -5.75 8.75 -1.85
CA GLU A 104 -6.73 9.46 -1.04
C GLU A 104 -6.08 10.49 -0.09
N GLY A 105 -4.84 10.27 0.32
CA GLY A 105 -4.15 11.09 1.32
C GLY A 105 -4.80 11.02 2.70
N SER A 106 -4.33 11.84 3.64
CA SER A 106 -4.77 11.79 5.04
C SER A 106 -5.68 12.94 5.47
N GLU A 107 -5.63 14.10 4.82
CA GLU A 107 -6.29 15.33 5.31
C GLU A 107 -7.80 15.14 5.57
N LYS A 108 -8.52 14.52 4.63
CA LYS A 108 -9.98 14.33 4.79
C LYS A 108 -10.31 13.29 5.85
N TYR A 109 -9.47 12.26 6.02
CA TYR A 109 -9.61 11.26 7.09
C TYR A 109 -9.32 11.87 8.45
N SER A 110 -8.25 12.66 8.59
CA SER A 110 -7.90 13.42 9.79
C SER A 110 -9.07 14.32 10.22
N ARG A 111 -9.65 15.07 9.28
CA ARG A 111 -10.82 15.94 9.54
C ARG A 111 -12.04 15.13 9.98
N MET A 112 -12.35 14.02 9.31
CA MET A 112 -13.48 13.15 9.65
C MET A 112 -13.30 12.51 11.03
N ALA A 113 -12.11 12.01 11.33
CA ALA A 113 -11.81 11.30 12.56
C ALA A 113 -11.66 12.22 13.79
N SER A 114 -11.46 13.53 13.59
CA SER A 114 -11.15 14.49 14.67
C SER A 114 -12.27 14.70 15.68
N THR A 115 -13.54 14.48 15.29
CA THR A 115 -14.69 14.70 16.18
C THR A 115 -15.53 13.43 16.38
N PRO A 116 -16.19 13.28 17.54
CA PRO A 116 -17.11 12.17 17.76
C PRO A 116 -18.22 12.10 16.70
N GLU A 117 -18.81 13.24 16.33
CA GLU A 117 -19.87 13.33 15.34
C GLU A 117 -19.40 12.90 13.95
N GLY A 118 -18.17 13.29 13.57
CA GLY A 118 -17.52 12.87 12.32
C GLY A 118 -17.35 11.35 12.27
N ARG A 119 -16.79 10.75 13.32
CA ARG A 119 -16.60 9.29 13.44
C ARG A 119 -17.92 8.53 13.42
N GLN A 120 -18.94 8.99 14.16
CA GLN A 120 -20.25 8.36 14.19
C GLN A 120 -20.96 8.45 12.84
N ARG A 121 -20.92 9.61 12.19
CA ARG A 121 -21.50 9.79 10.87
C ARG A 121 -20.85 8.87 9.85
N PHE A 122 -19.53 8.79 9.86
CA PHE A 122 -18.79 7.88 9.00
C PHE A 122 -19.14 6.41 9.28
N ALA A 123 -19.08 5.98 10.54
CA ALA A 123 -19.34 4.59 10.91
C ALA A 123 -20.77 4.13 10.51
N ARG A 124 -21.79 4.97 10.70
CA ARG A 124 -23.15 4.68 10.25
C ARG A 124 -23.23 4.57 8.73
N SER A 125 -22.61 5.53 8.01
CA SER A 125 -22.59 5.48 6.55
C SER A 125 -21.89 4.22 6.01
N VAL A 126 -20.86 3.73 6.70
CA VAL A 126 -20.18 2.47 6.35
C VAL A 126 -21.14 1.30 6.49
N LEU A 127 -21.84 1.15 7.63
CA LEU A 127 -22.78 0.05 7.82
C LEU A 127 -23.86 0.05 6.74
N ASP A 128 -24.50 1.20 6.51
CA ASP A 128 -25.55 1.34 5.49
C ASP A 128 -25.01 0.98 4.09
N PHE A 129 -23.79 1.39 3.78
CA PHE A 129 -23.19 1.18 2.47
C PHE A 129 -22.81 -0.28 2.23
N ILE A 130 -22.12 -0.93 3.19
CA ILE A 130 -21.72 -2.34 3.04
C ILE A 130 -22.94 -3.26 3.03
N ASP A 131 -23.97 -2.97 3.82
CA ASP A 131 -25.22 -3.75 3.83
C ASP A 131 -25.98 -3.57 2.52
N LYS A 132 -26.11 -2.34 2.01
CA LYS A 132 -26.76 -2.05 0.71
C LYS A 132 -26.09 -2.81 -0.43
N HIS A 133 -24.77 -2.92 -0.43
CA HIS A 133 -24.00 -3.51 -1.53
C HIS A 133 -23.60 -4.97 -1.26
N GLY A 134 -23.92 -5.52 -0.08
CA GLY A 134 -23.76 -6.93 0.25
C GLY A 134 -22.33 -7.35 0.64
N PHE A 135 -21.47 -6.44 1.09
CA PHE A 135 -20.14 -6.77 1.60
C PHE A 135 -20.19 -7.34 3.03
N ASP A 136 -19.23 -8.21 3.35
CA ASP A 136 -19.12 -8.83 4.69
C ASP A 136 -18.40 -7.94 5.70
N GLY A 137 -17.80 -6.84 5.25
CA GLY A 137 -17.06 -5.92 6.13
C GLY A 137 -16.37 -4.79 5.41
N LEU A 138 -15.67 -3.99 6.21
CA LEU A 138 -14.84 -2.86 5.78
C LEU A 138 -13.36 -3.20 5.98
N ASP A 139 -12.54 -2.80 5.02
CA ASP A 139 -11.10 -2.66 5.18
C ASP A 139 -10.71 -1.18 5.19
N LEU A 140 -10.00 -0.73 6.23
CA LEU A 140 -9.60 0.67 6.37
C LEU A 140 -8.14 0.83 5.98
N ASP A 141 -7.92 1.42 4.80
CA ASP A 141 -6.60 1.66 4.22
C ASP A 141 -6.25 3.16 4.27
N TRP A 142 -6.15 3.71 5.49
CA TRP A 142 -5.75 5.10 5.70
C TRP A 142 -4.24 5.21 5.71
N GLU A 143 -3.65 5.79 4.67
CA GLU A 143 -2.20 5.93 4.46
C GLU A 143 -1.71 7.38 4.62
N TYR A 144 -1.35 7.80 5.82
CA TYR A 144 -1.38 7.14 7.14
C TYR A 144 -1.89 8.13 8.19
N PRO A 145 -2.49 7.67 9.32
CA PRO A 145 -2.76 8.55 10.43
C PRO A 145 -1.48 9.30 10.85
N ALA A 146 -1.60 10.58 11.20
CA ALA A 146 -0.51 11.47 11.58
C ALA A 146 0.56 11.74 10.50
N ALA A 147 0.33 11.33 9.24
CA ALA A 147 1.25 11.55 8.12
C ALA A 147 0.50 12.00 6.87
N ARG A 148 1.22 12.49 5.86
CA ARG A 148 0.67 12.85 4.53
C ARG A 148 -0.54 13.81 4.59
N GLY A 149 -0.44 14.87 5.39
CA GLY A 149 -1.53 15.84 5.61
C GLY A 149 -2.39 15.53 6.85
N GLY A 150 -2.13 14.42 7.54
CA GLY A 150 -2.70 14.10 8.83
C GLY A 150 -2.04 14.87 9.98
N LEU A 151 -2.71 14.89 11.13
CA LEU A 151 -2.27 15.58 12.34
C LEU A 151 -1.77 14.57 13.40
N PRO A 152 -0.83 14.95 14.30
CA PRO A 152 -0.34 14.04 15.35
C PRO A 152 -1.44 13.36 16.19
N GLN A 153 -2.58 14.02 16.39
CA GLN A 153 -3.74 13.51 17.10
C GLN A 153 -4.42 12.35 16.36
N ASP A 154 -4.13 12.12 15.11
CA ASP A 154 -4.74 11.05 14.33
C ASP A 154 -4.39 9.67 14.84
N LYS A 155 -3.26 9.52 15.54
CA LYS A 155 -2.93 8.28 16.24
C LYS A 155 -4.00 7.87 17.24
N GLU A 156 -4.45 8.80 18.06
CA GLU A 156 -5.56 8.59 19.01
C GLU A 156 -6.91 8.53 18.29
N ASN A 157 -7.14 9.44 17.35
CA ASN A 157 -8.37 9.49 16.57
C ASN A 157 -8.61 8.21 15.77
N PHE A 158 -7.56 7.54 15.31
CA PHE A 158 -7.66 6.27 14.61
C PHE A 158 -8.18 5.16 15.54
N VAL A 159 -7.72 5.11 16.78
CA VAL A 159 -8.25 4.18 17.80
C VAL A 159 -9.74 4.45 18.07
N LEU A 160 -10.09 5.73 18.26
CA LEU A 160 -11.49 6.13 18.50
C LEU A 160 -12.38 5.83 17.29
N LEU A 161 -11.87 6.01 16.08
CA LEU A 161 -12.57 5.66 14.83
C LEU A 161 -12.83 4.15 14.74
N LEU A 162 -11.82 3.32 15.04
CA LEU A 162 -11.98 1.86 15.04
C LEU A 162 -12.95 1.40 16.12
N GLN A 163 -12.93 2.03 17.29
CA GLN A 163 -13.90 1.76 18.37
C GLN A 163 -15.33 2.07 17.91
N GLU A 164 -15.56 3.23 17.28
CA GLU A 164 -16.88 3.61 16.78
C GLU A 164 -17.35 2.67 15.66
N LEU A 165 -16.46 2.36 14.68
CA LEU A 165 -16.74 1.40 13.62
C LEU A 165 -17.10 0.02 14.21
N ARG A 166 -16.35 -0.48 15.17
CA ARG A 166 -16.64 -1.77 15.81
C ARG A 166 -17.98 -1.76 16.55
N THR A 167 -18.31 -0.64 17.20
CA THR A 167 -19.58 -0.49 17.89
C THR A 167 -20.76 -0.54 16.91
N VAL A 168 -20.65 0.15 15.79
CA VAL A 168 -21.72 0.23 14.77
C VAL A 168 -21.84 -1.06 13.96
N LEU A 169 -20.70 -1.64 13.53
CA LEU A 169 -20.65 -2.86 12.73
C LEU A 169 -21.01 -4.12 13.54
N GLY A 170 -20.85 -4.07 14.85
CA GLY A 170 -21.06 -5.23 15.73
C GLY A 170 -20.10 -6.40 15.42
N PRO A 171 -20.33 -7.58 16.01
CA PRO A 171 -19.47 -8.76 15.82
C PRO A 171 -19.72 -9.49 14.49
N GLY A 172 -20.80 -9.16 13.78
CA GLY A 172 -21.22 -9.87 12.56
C GLY A 172 -20.56 -9.37 11.27
N ARG A 173 -19.87 -8.23 11.32
CA ARG A 173 -19.16 -7.63 10.18
C ARG A 173 -17.67 -7.60 10.44
N LEU A 174 -16.87 -7.90 9.42
CA LEU A 174 -15.42 -7.80 9.49
C LEU A 174 -14.98 -6.33 9.49
N LEU A 175 -13.99 -6.04 10.33
CA LEU A 175 -13.29 -4.76 10.35
C LEU A 175 -11.80 -5.03 10.29
N THR A 176 -11.17 -4.68 9.18
CA THR A 176 -9.74 -4.89 8.94
C THR A 176 -9.06 -3.56 8.60
N ALA A 177 -7.74 -3.55 8.60
CA ALA A 177 -6.98 -2.40 8.17
C ALA A 177 -5.68 -2.84 7.49
N ALA A 178 -5.32 -2.16 6.38
CA ALA A 178 -3.98 -2.19 5.83
C ALA A 178 -3.12 -1.13 6.54
N VAL A 179 -1.91 -1.53 6.94
CA VAL A 179 -1.05 -0.72 7.81
C VAL A 179 0.40 -0.70 7.35
N SER A 180 1.12 0.36 7.72
CA SER A 180 2.52 0.55 7.36
C SER A 180 3.44 -0.54 7.90
N ALA A 181 4.49 -0.87 7.13
CA ALA A 181 5.62 -1.70 7.55
C ALA A 181 6.82 -0.87 8.08
N GLY A 182 6.82 0.45 7.91
CA GLY A 182 7.91 1.32 8.31
C GLY A 182 7.82 1.75 9.78
N GLU A 183 8.89 1.53 10.55
CA GLU A 183 8.92 1.75 12.00
C GLU A 183 8.50 3.17 12.40
N SER A 184 9.06 4.20 11.73
CA SER A 184 8.74 5.60 12.04
C SER A 184 7.27 5.95 11.81
N THR A 185 6.67 5.38 10.74
CA THR A 185 5.24 5.55 10.46
C THR A 185 4.40 4.83 11.51
N VAL A 186 4.77 3.61 11.87
CA VAL A 186 4.05 2.83 12.89
C VAL A 186 4.07 3.54 14.24
N ASP A 187 5.21 4.08 14.65
CA ASP A 187 5.33 4.84 15.90
C ASP A 187 4.48 6.12 15.92
N GLY A 188 4.40 6.80 14.80
CA GLY A 188 3.59 8.02 14.67
C GLY A 188 2.09 7.76 14.53
N ALA A 189 1.72 6.69 13.82
CA ALA A 189 0.35 6.47 13.35
C ALA A 189 -0.50 5.57 14.26
N TYR A 190 0.11 4.59 14.97
CA TYR A 190 -0.67 3.51 15.58
C TYR A 190 -0.35 3.29 17.08
N ASP A 191 -1.39 3.19 17.90
CA ASP A 191 -1.36 2.49 19.18
C ASP A 191 -1.66 1.01 18.91
N VAL A 192 -0.61 0.22 18.69
CA VAL A 192 -0.71 -1.16 18.24
C VAL A 192 -1.56 -2.04 19.17
N PRO A 193 -1.40 -2.02 20.51
CA PRO A 193 -2.27 -2.75 21.42
C PRO A 193 -3.73 -2.31 21.34
N ALA A 194 -3.99 -1.00 21.18
CA ALA A 194 -5.35 -0.48 21.13
C ALA A 194 -6.07 -0.88 19.82
N ILE A 195 -5.44 -0.68 18.65
CA ILE A 195 -6.06 -1.06 17.37
C ILE A 195 -6.29 -2.56 17.26
N THR A 196 -5.38 -3.38 17.82
CA THR A 196 -5.50 -4.85 17.83
C THR A 196 -6.77 -5.33 18.55
N ARG A 197 -7.31 -4.57 19.51
CA ARG A 197 -8.56 -4.93 20.20
C ARG A 197 -9.78 -4.81 19.28
N HIS A 198 -9.79 -3.84 18.38
CA HIS A 198 -10.96 -3.50 17.55
C HIS A 198 -10.97 -4.18 16.19
N LEU A 199 -9.80 -4.44 15.62
CA LEU A 199 -9.64 -5.09 14.32
C LEU A 199 -9.74 -6.61 14.41
N ASP A 200 -10.35 -7.24 13.40
CA ASP A 200 -10.32 -8.70 13.22
C ASP A 200 -8.99 -9.13 12.63
N TYR A 201 -8.48 -8.41 11.63
CA TYR A 201 -7.19 -8.64 11.01
C TYR A 201 -6.48 -7.30 10.73
N ILE A 202 -5.15 -7.37 10.74
CA ILE A 202 -4.22 -6.26 10.49
C ILE A 202 -3.28 -6.70 9.37
N SER A 203 -3.48 -6.17 8.16
CA SER A 203 -2.68 -6.47 6.99
C SER A 203 -1.46 -5.57 6.94
N VAL A 204 -0.28 -6.10 7.26
CA VAL A 204 0.97 -5.34 7.23
C VAL A 204 1.45 -5.27 5.78
N MET A 205 1.51 -4.07 5.21
CA MET A 205 2.01 -3.80 3.84
C MET A 205 3.54 -3.93 3.79
N ALA A 206 4.04 -5.18 3.89
CA ALA A 206 5.47 -5.49 3.95
C ALA A 206 6.11 -5.49 2.55
N TYR A 207 5.89 -4.41 1.82
CA TYR A 207 6.41 -4.13 0.48
C TYR A 207 6.65 -2.63 0.32
N ASP A 208 7.13 -2.22 -0.85
CA ASP A 208 7.54 -0.85 -1.14
C ASP A 208 8.63 -0.32 -0.18
N PHE A 209 9.49 -1.22 0.29
CA PHE A 209 10.65 -0.82 1.08
C PHE A 209 11.63 0.01 0.27
N PHE A 210 11.78 -0.30 -1.03
CA PHE A 210 12.58 0.46 -1.99
C PHE A 210 11.81 0.63 -3.29
N GLY A 211 11.99 1.79 -3.93
CA GLY A 211 11.37 2.15 -5.20
C GLY A 211 12.07 3.35 -5.83
N ALA A 212 11.52 3.86 -6.91
CA ALA A 212 12.13 4.94 -7.72
C ALA A 212 12.30 6.28 -6.97
N TRP A 213 11.78 6.42 -5.77
CA TRP A 213 12.05 7.52 -4.84
C TRP A 213 13.45 7.45 -4.19
N ASN A 214 14.12 6.29 -4.27
CA ASN A 214 15.51 6.13 -3.88
C ASN A 214 16.44 6.46 -5.06
N SER A 215 17.59 7.03 -4.77
CA SER A 215 18.67 7.27 -5.76
C SER A 215 19.56 6.04 -6.01
N TYR A 216 19.16 4.89 -5.49
CA TYR A 216 19.87 3.62 -5.57
C TYR A 216 18.89 2.44 -5.62
N THR A 217 19.37 1.30 -6.12
CA THR A 217 18.58 0.06 -6.22
C THR A 217 18.34 -0.57 -4.87
N GLY A 218 17.14 -1.14 -4.69
CA GLY A 218 16.77 -1.93 -3.53
C GLY A 218 15.58 -2.84 -3.86
N HIS A 219 15.41 -3.92 -3.14
CA HIS A 219 14.31 -4.84 -3.40
C HIS A 219 12.99 -4.32 -2.83
N CYS A 220 11.91 -4.44 -3.61
CA CYS A 220 10.56 -4.02 -3.22
C CYS A 220 10.11 -4.63 -1.87
N SER A 221 10.36 -5.93 -1.68
CA SER A 221 9.92 -6.69 -0.50
C SER A 221 10.92 -7.80 -0.16
N PRO A 222 12.13 -7.47 0.34
CA PRO A 222 13.10 -8.50 0.71
C PRO A 222 12.61 -9.26 1.96
N LEU A 223 12.75 -10.60 1.99
CA LEU A 223 12.35 -11.36 3.17
C LEU A 223 13.20 -11.01 4.39
N GLY A 224 14.51 -11.01 4.24
CA GLY A 224 15.48 -10.61 5.25
C GLY A 224 16.56 -9.73 4.64
N VAL A 225 17.75 -9.78 5.19
CA VAL A 225 18.89 -8.90 4.84
C VAL A 225 20.04 -9.65 4.22
N ARG A 226 20.77 -9.01 3.33
CA ARG A 226 22.05 -9.48 2.81
C ARG A 226 23.10 -9.51 3.92
N GLU A 227 24.14 -10.33 3.78
CA GLU A 227 25.27 -10.32 4.70
C GLU A 227 25.92 -8.93 4.82
N SER A 228 26.02 -8.20 3.69
CA SER A 228 26.59 -6.85 3.61
C SER A 228 25.54 -5.74 3.67
N ALA A 229 24.42 -5.96 4.36
CA ALA A 229 23.33 -5.01 4.42
C ALA A 229 23.72 -3.70 5.13
N SER A 230 23.30 -2.57 4.56
CA SER A 230 23.34 -1.25 5.21
C SER A 230 22.42 -1.20 6.44
N GLU A 231 22.56 -0.17 7.29
CA GLU A 231 21.68 -0.01 8.44
C GLU A 231 20.20 0.20 8.03
N ASP A 232 19.97 0.82 6.87
CA ASP A 232 18.61 0.97 6.35
C ASP A 232 18.04 -0.36 5.87
N GLU A 233 18.80 -1.18 5.13
CA GLU A 233 18.36 -2.49 4.69
C GLU A 233 18.04 -3.42 5.87
N LYS A 234 18.73 -3.28 7.00
CA LYS A 234 18.44 -4.04 8.23
C LYS A 234 17.05 -3.74 8.80
N LYS A 235 16.52 -2.56 8.54
CA LYS A 235 15.17 -2.13 8.98
C LYS A 235 14.10 -2.36 7.93
N LEU A 236 14.46 -2.31 6.64
CA LEU A 236 13.53 -2.31 5.51
C LEU A 236 13.41 -3.73 4.88
N ASN A 237 12.82 -4.66 5.63
CA ASN A 237 12.57 -6.03 5.19
C ASN A 237 11.37 -6.64 5.93
N VAL A 238 10.85 -7.74 5.39
CA VAL A 238 9.65 -8.43 5.90
C VAL A 238 9.85 -8.93 7.34
N VAL A 239 10.99 -9.57 7.63
CA VAL A 239 11.29 -10.11 8.98
C VAL A 239 11.25 -9.00 10.02
N GLN A 240 11.89 -7.88 9.74
CA GLN A 240 11.93 -6.75 10.68
C GLN A 240 10.57 -6.07 10.84
N ALA A 241 9.81 -5.91 9.76
CA ALA A 241 8.48 -5.33 9.83
C ALA A 241 7.53 -6.18 10.69
N VAL A 242 7.51 -7.48 10.46
CA VAL A 242 6.66 -8.40 11.27
C VAL A 242 7.10 -8.42 12.72
N LYS A 243 8.42 -8.53 12.99
CA LYS A 243 8.95 -8.51 14.34
C LYS A 243 8.58 -7.22 15.07
N MET A 244 8.75 -6.07 14.45
CA MET A 244 8.37 -4.77 15.01
C MET A 244 6.88 -4.72 15.42
N TRP A 245 5.97 -5.21 14.57
CA TRP A 245 4.55 -5.27 14.90
C TRP A 245 4.26 -6.17 16.11
N LEU A 246 4.90 -7.35 16.16
CA LEU A 246 4.78 -8.28 17.29
C LEU A 246 5.34 -7.69 18.60
N ASP A 247 6.54 -7.10 18.54
CA ASP A 247 7.20 -6.46 19.69
C ASP A 247 6.38 -5.28 20.24
N LYS A 248 5.66 -4.55 19.36
CA LYS A 248 4.74 -3.46 19.75
C LYS A 248 3.39 -3.97 20.28
N GLY A 249 3.16 -5.29 20.34
CA GLY A 249 2.01 -5.90 21.00
C GLY A 249 0.87 -6.34 20.08
N ALA A 250 1.09 -6.41 18.77
CA ALA A 250 0.14 -7.05 17.88
C ALA A 250 0.04 -8.56 18.16
N LYS A 251 -1.17 -9.11 18.08
CA LYS A 251 -1.37 -10.55 18.26
C LYS A 251 -1.06 -11.29 16.97
N PRO A 252 -0.21 -12.34 16.98
CA PRO A 252 0.15 -13.07 15.76
C PRO A 252 -1.07 -13.55 14.97
N ASN A 253 -2.08 -14.09 15.65
CA ASN A 253 -3.31 -14.60 15.03
C ASN A 253 -4.26 -13.53 14.47
N LYS A 254 -3.88 -12.25 14.52
CA LYS A 254 -4.55 -11.12 13.85
C LYS A 254 -3.68 -10.47 12.77
N LEU A 255 -2.36 -10.72 12.78
CA LEU A 255 -1.47 -10.19 11.75
C LEU A 255 -1.56 -11.01 10.46
N VAL A 256 -1.67 -10.31 9.34
CA VAL A 256 -1.67 -10.85 7.99
C VAL A 256 -0.47 -10.26 7.25
N LEU A 257 0.38 -11.13 6.67
CA LEU A 257 1.56 -10.70 5.95
C LEU A 257 1.20 -10.22 4.54
N GLY A 258 1.40 -8.94 4.26
CA GLY A 258 1.27 -8.35 2.94
C GLY A 258 2.45 -8.67 2.02
N MET A 259 2.16 -9.05 0.79
CA MET A 259 3.14 -9.43 -0.23
C MET A 259 2.77 -8.82 -1.58
N PRO A 260 3.74 -8.32 -2.38
CA PRO A 260 3.47 -7.73 -3.68
C PRO A 260 3.38 -8.81 -4.78
N LEU A 261 2.44 -8.65 -5.72
CA LEU A 261 2.42 -9.39 -6.99
C LEU A 261 2.97 -8.51 -8.14
N TYR A 262 3.88 -7.61 -7.81
CA TYR A 262 4.53 -6.66 -8.72
C TYR A 262 6.00 -6.48 -8.32
N GLY A 263 6.76 -5.79 -9.16
CA GLY A 263 8.14 -5.40 -8.87
C GLY A 263 8.35 -3.90 -8.97
N ARG A 264 9.36 -3.40 -8.25
CA ARG A 264 9.87 -2.04 -8.39
C ARG A 264 11.07 -2.04 -9.33
N THR A 265 11.12 -1.03 -10.21
CA THR A 265 12.10 -0.98 -11.29
C THR A 265 12.89 0.31 -11.27
N PHE A 266 14.16 0.22 -11.66
CA PHE A 266 15.10 1.32 -11.66
C PHE A 266 15.88 1.38 -12.97
N THR A 267 16.28 2.58 -13.36
CA THR A 267 17.25 2.80 -14.43
C THR A 267 18.63 3.02 -13.81
N LEU A 268 19.55 2.08 -14.01
CA LEU A 268 20.91 2.15 -13.49
C LEU A 268 21.68 3.32 -14.11
N ALA A 269 22.44 4.06 -13.31
CA ALA A 269 23.39 5.07 -13.79
C ALA A 269 24.56 4.43 -14.57
N ASN A 270 24.97 3.22 -14.19
CA ASN A 270 26.01 2.44 -14.85
C ASN A 270 25.58 0.97 -14.92
N PRO A 271 25.31 0.42 -16.13
CA PRO A 271 24.92 -0.98 -16.30
C PRO A 271 25.92 -2.02 -15.80
N LYS A 272 27.18 -1.64 -15.59
CA LYS A 272 28.20 -2.52 -15.00
C LYS A 272 28.15 -2.60 -13.47
N ASN A 273 27.46 -1.66 -12.84
CA ASN A 273 27.18 -1.67 -11.40
C ASN A 273 25.69 -2.01 -11.22
N ASP A 274 25.39 -3.30 -11.22
CA ASP A 274 24.02 -3.86 -11.26
C ASP A 274 23.60 -4.56 -9.95
N GLY A 275 24.34 -4.34 -8.88
CA GLY A 275 24.06 -4.90 -7.56
C GLY A 275 22.99 -4.11 -6.78
N PHE A 276 22.79 -4.49 -5.52
CA PHE A 276 22.05 -3.70 -4.55
C PHE A 276 22.81 -2.40 -4.22
N LEU A 277 22.07 -1.35 -3.91
CA LEU A 277 22.57 -0.01 -3.63
C LEU A 277 23.36 0.61 -4.81
N ALA A 278 23.21 0.07 -6.01
CA ALA A 278 23.76 0.66 -7.22
C ALA A 278 23.08 2.01 -7.53
N PRO A 279 23.83 3.07 -7.86
CA PRO A 279 23.26 4.37 -8.20
C PRO A 279 22.29 4.29 -9.40
N THR A 280 21.18 5.02 -9.30
CA THR A 280 20.15 5.07 -10.34
C THR A 280 19.97 6.49 -10.88
N VAL A 281 19.43 6.61 -12.10
CA VAL A 281 19.07 7.90 -12.71
C VAL A 281 17.54 8.13 -12.70
N GLY A 282 16.77 7.19 -12.13
CA GLY A 282 15.32 7.31 -12.01
C GLY A 282 14.60 5.97 -12.13
N PRO A 283 13.26 6.02 -12.32
CA PRO A 283 12.44 4.84 -12.49
C PRO A 283 12.80 4.05 -13.75
N GLY A 284 12.53 2.75 -13.76
CA GLY A 284 12.46 1.97 -14.98
C GLY A 284 11.26 2.38 -15.84
N PRO A 285 11.25 2.02 -17.13
CA PRO A 285 10.15 2.33 -18.04
C PRO A 285 8.80 1.80 -17.55
N ALA A 286 7.73 2.54 -17.87
CA ALA A 286 6.36 2.08 -17.64
C ALA A 286 6.04 0.84 -18.47
N GLY A 287 5.33 -0.11 -17.87
CA GLY A 287 4.84 -1.30 -18.54
C GLY A 287 3.58 -1.03 -19.37
N PRO A 288 3.27 -1.90 -20.35
CA PRO A 288 2.12 -1.71 -21.25
C PRO A 288 0.77 -1.92 -20.57
N ALA A 289 0.73 -2.63 -19.43
CA ALA A 289 -0.50 -2.94 -18.69
C ALA A 289 -0.69 -2.00 -17.49
N THR A 290 0.35 -1.82 -16.68
CA THR A 290 0.28 -0.97 -15.48
C THR A 290 0.44 0.51 -15.78
N GLY A 291 1.20 0.88 -16.82
CA GLY A 291 1.34 2.26 -17.30
C GLY A 291 2.12 3.20 -16.36
N GLU A 292 2.75 2.67 -15.31
CA GLU A 292 3.47 3.43 -14.29
C GLU A 292 4.99 3.19 -14.39
N ALA A 293 5.76 4.28 -14.48
CA ALA A 293 7.21 4.20 -14.45
C ALA A 293 7.69 3.79 -13.05
N GLY A 294 8.65 2.87 -12.99
CA GLY A 294 9.16 2.35 -11.70
C GLY A 294 8.33 1.20 -11.10
N TYR A 295 7.27 0.77 -11.79
CA TYR A 295 6.36 -0.28 -11.34
C TYR A 295 6.01 -1.22 -12.50
N LEU A 296 6.08 -2.52 -12.30
CA LEU A 296 5.64 -3.53 -13.26
C LEU A 296 4.86 -4.62 -12.54
N GLY A 297 3.68 -4.99 -13.04
CA GLY A 297 2.98 -6.20 -12.60
C GLY A 297 3.81 -7.46 -12.88
N TYR A 298 3.61 -8.51 -12.10
CA TYR A 298 4.32 -9.78 -12.32
C TYR A 298 4.11 -10.32 -13.75
N SER A 299 2.89 -10.20 -14.28
CA SER A 299 2.59 -10.57 -15.67
C SER A 299 3.48 -9.85 -16.69
N GLU A 300 3.77 -8.57 -16.47
CA GLU A 300 4.65 -7.79 -17.35
C GLU A 300 6.12 -8.19 -17.19
N ILE A 301 6.55 -8.47 -15.96
CA ILE A 301 7.91 -8.93 -15.66
C ILE A 301 8.15 -10.29 -16.33
N CYS A 302 7.27 -11.26 -16.10
CA CYS A 302 7.47 -12.59 -16.64
C CYS A 302 7.44 -12.61 -18.18
N MET A 303 6.58 -11.81 -18.82
CA MET A 303 6.58 -11.65 -20.27
C MET A 303 7.90 -11.07 -20.81
N GLN A 304 8.48 -10.09 -20.12
CA GLN A 304 9.78 -9.52 -20.48
C GLN A 304 10.91 -10.57 -20.32
N LEU A 305 10.87 -11.36 -19.24
CA LEU A 305 11.86 -12.42 -19.00
C LEU A 305 11.79 -13.52 -20.06
N LEU A 306 10.58 -13.88 -20.52
CA LEU A 306 10.38 -14.86 -21.59
C LEU A 306 10.80 -14.34 -22.96
N ALA A 307 10.61 -13.04 -23.24
CA ALA A 307 10.90 -12.43 -24.53
C ALA A 307 12.40 -12.33 -24.86
N SER A 308 13.28 -12.48 -23.88
CA SER A 308 14.73 -12.40 -24.08
C SER A 308 15.50 -13.28 -23.10
N LYS A 309 16.57 -13.89 -23.58
CA LYS A 309 17.52 -14.67 -22.75
C LYS A 309 18.64 -13.81 -22.14
N ASP A 310 18.66 -12.50 -22.43
CA ASP A 310 19.75 -11.61 -21.99
C ASP A 310 19.57 -11.11 -20.55
N TRP A 311 18.53 -11.54 -19.86
CA TRP A 311 18.31 -11.22 -18.46
C TRP A 311 19.29 -11.95 -17.55
N LYS A 312 20.01 -11.19 -16.73
CA LYS A 312 20.77 -11.70 -15.59
C LYS A 312 19.81 -11.76 -14.40
N ILE A 313 19.44 -12.96 -13.96
CA ILE A 313 18.60 -13.16 -12.79
C ILE A 313 19.47 -13.64 -11.65
N THR A 314 19.40 -12.96 -10.51
CA THR A 314 20.15 -13.29 -9.30
C THR A 314 19.20 -13.38 -8.10
N ARG A 315 19.61 -14.13 -7.08
CA ARG A 315 18.88 -14.26 -5.83
C ARG A 315 19.88 -14.28 -4.69
N ASP A 316 19.81 -13.28 -3.84
CA ASP A 316 20.59 -13.23 -2.60
C ASP A 316 19.94 -14.13 -1.54
N ALA A 317 20.73 -14.85 -0.77
CA ALA A 317 20.23 -15.84 0.21
C ALA A 317 19.44 -15.18 1.36
N GLY A 318 19.78 -13.96 1.76
CA GLY A 318 19.09 -13.22 2.79
C GLY A 318 17.83 -12.51 2.28
N VAL A 319 17.88 -11.97 1.06
CA VAL A 319 16.74 -11.33 0.39
C VAL A 319 15.69 -12.36 -0.04
N VAL A 320 16.12 -13.54 -0.46
CA VAL A 320 15.29 -14.67 -0.93
C VAL A 320 14.55 -14.39 -2.25
N ALA A 321 14.13 -13.17 -2.49
CA ALA A 321 13.41 -12.75 -3.69
C ALA A 321 14.37 -12.40 -4.85
N PRO A 322 13.96 -12.62 -6.13
CA PRO A 322 14.83 -12.44 -7.28
C PRO A 322 15.00 -10.97 -7.69
N VAL A 323 16.15 -10.71 -8.28
CA VAL A 323 16.47 -9.50 -9.02
C VAL A 323 16.76 -9.86 -10.47
N ALA A 324 16.18 -9.16 -11.42
CA ALA A 324 16.46 -9.29 -12.85
C ALA A 324 17.09 -8.00 -13.40
N VAL A 325 18.16 -8.15 -14.18
CA VAL A 325 18.85 -7.01 -14.80
C VAL A 325 19.05 -7.26 -16.29
N LYS A 326 18.74 -6.26 -17.10
CA LYS A 326 19.03 -6.26 -18.55
C LYS A 326 19.44 -4.85 -19.00
N GLY A 327 20.69 -4.70 -19.45
CA GLY A 327 21.22 -3.37 -19.78
C GLY A 327 21.23 -2.47 -18.54
N ASN A 328 20.52 -1.37 -18.60
CA ASN A 328 20.35 -0.45 -17.47
C ASN A 328 19.04 -0.63 -16.68
N LEU A 329 18.21 -1.57 -17.07
CA LEU A 329 16.96 -1.87 -16.33
C LEU A 329 17.24 -2.89 -15.22
N TRP A 330 16.92 -2.50 -14.00
CA TRP A 330 16.99 -3.32 -12.80
C TRP A 330 15.59 -3.52 -12.22
N ILE A 331 15.20 -4.76 -11.91
CA ILE A 331 13.88 -5.12 -11.39
C ILE A 331 14.02 -5.97 -10.14
N GLY A 332 13.50 -5.53 -9.00
CA GLY A 332 13.33 -6.35 -7.80
C GLY A 332 11.87 -6.78 -7.69
N PHE A 333 11.60 -8.09 -7.63
CA PHE A 333 10.24 -8.63 -7.65
C PHE A 333 10.13 -9.94 -6.86
N ASP A 334 8.91 -10.37 -6.59
CA ASP A 334 8.65 -11.69 -6.01
C ASP A 334 8.23 -12.70 -7.06
N ASP A 335 8.60 -13.95 -6.83
CA ASP A 335 8.17 -15.12 -7.60
C ASP A 335 7.54 -16.18 -6.67
N ALA A 336 7.07 -17.29 -7.23
CA ALA A 336 6.45 -18.37 -6.47
C ALA A 336 7.34 -18.89 -5.33
N GLN A 337 8.65 -18.95 -5.55
CA GLN A 337 9.61 -19.43 -4.54
C GLN A 337 9.75 -18.46 -3.37
N SER A 338 9.92 -17.17 -3.65
CA SER A 338 10.06 -16.15 -2.59
C SER A 338 8.76 -15.96 -1.80
N LEU A 339 7.61 -15.97 -2.48
CA LEU A 339 6.31 -15.87 -1.82
C LEU A 339 6.03 -17.10 -0.94
N THR A 340 6.36 -18.31 -1.42
CA THR A 340 6.29 -19.52 -0.58
C THR A 340 7.14 -19.37 0.68
N ALA A 341 8.38 -18.89 0.56
CA ALA A 341 9.26 -18.67 1.71
C ALA A 341 8.69 -17.66 2.71
N LYS A 342 8.09 -16.56 2.22
CA LYS A 342 7.42 -15.55 3.05
C LYS A 342 6.22 -16.14 3.79
N VAL A 343 5.40 -16.96 3.12
CA VAL A 343 4.26 -17.64 3.76
C VAL A 343 4.74 -18.61 4.84
N LEU A 344 5.79 -19.39 4.58
CA LEU A 344 6.35 -20.31 5.58
C LEU A 344 6.90 -19.54 6.79
N PHE A 345 7.55 -18.40 6.57
CA PHE A 345 7.97 -17.49 7.64
C PHE A 345 6.75 -17.00 8.46
N ALA A 346 5.70 -16.51 7.82
CA ALA A 346 4.49 -16.07 8.52
C ALA A 346 3.86 -17.20 9.35
N ARG A 347 3.81 -18.40 8.80
CA ARG A 347 3.32 -19.60 9.47
C ARG A 347 4.15 -19.99 10.71
N SER A 348 5.48 -19.88 10.61
CA SER A 348 6.39 -20.22 11.73
C SER A 348 6.18 -19.32 12.95
N LEU A 349 5.66 -18.10 12.73
CA LEU A 349 5.32 -17.14 13.78
C LEU A 349 3.85 -17.19 14.21
N GLY A 350 3.04 -18.11 13.64
CA GLY A 350 1.63 -18.21 13.94
C GLY A 350 0.77 -17.04 13.46
N LEU A 351 1.19 -16.36 12.39
CA LEU A 351 0.38 -15.28 11.80
C LEU A 351 -0.95 -15.81 11.26
N ALA A 352 -1.96 -14.94 11.20
CA ALA A 352 -3.30 -15.27 10.71
C ALA A 352 -3.30 -15.78 9.27
N GLY A 353 -2.41 -15.25 8.42
CA GLY A 353 -2.34 -15.63 7.02
C GLY A 353 -1.54 -14.66 6.17
N ALA A 354 -1.96 -14.53 4.91
CA ALA A 354 -1.31 -13.73 3.89
C ALA A 354 -2.28 -12.74 3.23
N MET A 355 -1.73 -11.65 2.69
CA MET A 355 -2.42 -10.67 1.86
C MET A 355 -1.59 -10.41 0.61
N VAL A 356 -2.24 -10.14 -0.50
CA VAL A 356 -1.55 -9.72 -1.74
C VAL A 356 -2.09 -8.41 -2.29
N TRP A 357 -1.16 -7.57 -2.69
CA TRP A 357 -1.37 -6.39 -3.50
C TRP A 357 -0.68 -6.61 -4.87
N SER A 358 -1.41 -6.82 -5.99
CA SER A 358 -2.84 -7.06 -6.12
C SER A 358 -3.08 -8.13 -7.20
N ILE A 359 -4.22 -8.80 -7.16
CA ILE A 359 -4.45 -10.02 -7.96
C ILE A 359 -4.41 -9.80 -9.46
N GLU A 360 -4.77 -8.61 -9.93
CA GLU A 360 -4.75 -8.25 -11.34
C GLU A 360 -3.34 -8.01 -11.90
N THR A 361 -2.31 -8.07 -11.05
CA THR A 361 -0.90 -7.97 -11.47
C THR A 361 -0.20 -9.33 -11.55
N ASP A 362 -0.82 -10.40 -11.04
CA ASP A 362 -0.37 -11.78 -11.29
C ASP A 362 -0.55 -12.17 -12.77
N ASP A 363 0.02 -13.27 -13.22
CA ASP A 363 -0.26 -13.83 -14.55
C ASP A 363 -1.63 -14.53 -14.57
N PHE A 364 -2.70 -13.74 -14.51
CA PHE A 364 -4.08 -14.22 -14.50
C PHE A 364 -4.49 -14.90 -15.82
N SER A 365 -3.78 -14.65 -16.89
CA SER A 365 -4.02 -15.27 -18.21
C SER A 365 -3.29 -16.59 -18.40
N GLY A 366 -2.23 -16.85 -17.62
CA GLY A 366 -1.35 -18.00 -17.76
C GLY A 366 -0.37 -17.89 -18.95
N THR A 367 -0.13 -16.67 -19.40
CA THR A 367 0.73 -16.42 -20.58
C THR A 367 2.19 -16.80 -20.31
N CYS A 368 2.63 -16.71 -19.07
CA CYS A 368 4.03 -16.94 -18.69
C CYS A 368 4.45 -18.40 -18.53
N GLY A 369 3.51 -19.31 -18.36
CA GLY A 369 3.85 -20.71 -18.12
C GLY A 369 2.67 -21.67 -18.26
N GLY A 370 1.56 -21.21 -18.81
CA GLY A 370 0.35 -22.00 -19.01
C GLY A 370 -0.53 -22.15 -17.74
N VAL A 371 -0.05 -21.69 -16.58
CA VAL A 371 -0.78 -21.73 -15.31
C VAL A 371 -1.30 -20.34 -14.99
N LYS A 372 -2.61 -20.19 -14.81
CA LYS A 372 -3.23 -18.94 -14.37
C LYS A 372 -2.98 -18.70 -12.89
N ASN A 373 -2.72 -17.44 -12.54
CA ASN A 373 -2.51 -16.99 -11.16
C ASN A 373 -1.41 -17.78 -10.42
N PRO A 374 -0.20 -17.95 -11.00
CA PRO A 374 0.82 -18.83 -10.43
C PRO A 374 1.29 -18.37 -9.05
N LEU A 375 1.33 -17.07 -8.80
CA LEU A 375 1.77 -16.52 -7.51
C LEU A 375 0.70 -16.72 -6.43
N GLN A 376 -0.56 -16.44 -6.73
CA GLN A 376 -1.65 -16.68 -5.80
C GLN A 376 -1.77 -18.17 -5.45
N ARG A 377 -1.59 -19.08 -6.43
CA ARG A 377 -1.58 -20.53 -6.19
C ARG A 377 -0.44 -20.94 -5.27
N ALA A 378 0.77 -20.46 -5.50
CA ALA A 378 1.92 -20.77 -4.65
C ALA A 378 1.68 -20.32 -3.19
N ILE A 379 1.06 -19.14 -2.98
CA ILE A 379 0.70 -18.65 -1.65
C ILE A 379 -0.35 -19.56 -1.00
N LYS A 380 -1.44 -19.87 -1.73
CA LYS A 380 -2.50 -20.75 -1.23
C LYS A 380 -1.96 -22.12 -0.83
N ASP A 381 -1.19 -22.76 -1.71
CA ASP A 381 -0.59 -24.07 -1.45
C ASP A 381 0.31 -24.03 -0.21
N ALA A 382 1.10 -22.96 -0.06
CA ALA A 382 1.96 -22.77 1.12
C ALA A 382 1.15 -22.51 2.40
N LEU A 383 0.00 -21.84 2.34
CA LEU A 383 -0.89 -21.64 3.49
C LEU A 383 -1.56 -22.94 3.94
N GLU A 384 -1.94 -23.80 3.00
CA GLU A 384 -2.68 -25.05 3.23
C GLU A 384 -1.78 -26.26 3.49
N ALA A 385 -0.48 -26.18 3.17
CA ALA A 385 0.45 -27.30 3.35
C ALA A 385 0.45 -27.83 4.80
N ASN A 386 0.19 -29.13 4.98
CA ASN A 386 0.14 -29.78 6.29
C ASN A 386 1.50 -30.08 6.90
N ALA A 387 2.60 -29.91 6.16
CA ALA A 387 3.96 -30.24 6.61
C ALA A 387 4.66 -29.01 7.20
N THR A 388 5.42 -29.23 8.27
CA THR A 388 6.54 -28.36 8.65
C THR A 388 7.61 -28.49 7.56
N ILE A 389 7.47 -27.72 6.47
CA ILE A 389 8.54 -27.60 5.48
C ILE A 389 9.68 -26.89 6.18
N PRO A 390 10.92 -27.44 6.20
CA PRO A 390 12.05 -26.74 6.78
C PRO A 390 12.18 -25.37 6.11
N LEU A 391 12.24 -24.30 6.92
CA LEU A 391 12.65 -22.98 6.42
C LEU A 391 13.98 -23.14 5.70
N PRO A 392 14.21 -22.50 4.53
CA PRO A 392 15.54 -22.39 3.98
C PRO A 392 16.42 -21.84 5.11
N THR A 393 17.60 -22.45 5.29
CA THR A 393 18.51 -22.16 6.40
C THR A 393 18.84 -20.67 6.41
N MET A 394 18.01 -19.90 7.08
CA MET A 394 18.33 -18.53 7.43
C MET A 394 19.36 -18.60 8.54
N ALA A 395 20.42 -17.81 8.45
CA ALA A 395 21.31 -17.60 9.56
C ALA A 395 20.46 -17.14 10.76
N THR A 396 20.16 -18.08 11.65
CA THR A 396 19.30 -17.87 12.81
C THR A 396 20.09 -17.12 13.87
N ASN A 397 20.12 -15.78 13.73
CA ASN A 397 20.39 -14.90 14.85
C ASN A 397 19.08 -14.32 15.37
N LEU A 398 18.08 -15.19 15.58
CA LEU A 398 16.94 -14.85 16.44
C LEU A 398 17.37 -15.07 17.90
N PRO A 399 17.37 -14.07 18.77
CA PRO A 399 17.54 -14.31 20.19
C PRO A 399 16.35 -15.16 20.66
N SER A 400 16.68 -16.30 21.33
CA SER A 400 15.71 -17.18 21.96
C SER A 400 14.84 -16.37 22.92
N THR A 401 13.56 -16.27 22.66
CA THR A 401 12.58 -15.74 23.60
C THR A 401 12.22 -16.86 24.60
N THR A 402 13.09 -17.07 25.59
CA THR A 402 12.65 -17.68 26.86
C THR A 402 11.87 -16.60 27.63
N PRO A 403 10.66 -16.90 28.12
CA PRO A 403 9.95 -15.97 28.98
C PRO A 403 10.82 -15.67 30.20
N ALA A 404 11.06 -14.40 30.49
CA ALA A 404 11.75 -13.99 31.70
C ALA A 404 10.91 -14.42 32.92
N GLU A 405 11.49 -15.23 33.80
CA GLU A 405 10.92 -15.50 35.11
C GLU A 405 10.76 -14.19 35.91
N PRO A 406 9.67 -14.03 36.68
CA PRO A 406 9.49 -12.84 37.48
C PRO A 406 10.57 -12.80 38.60
N LYS A 407 11.34 -11.71 38.62
CA LYS A 407 12.27 -11.44 39.72
C LYS A 407 11.49 -11.23 41.02
N PRO A 408 11.97 -11.79 42.16
CA PRO A 408 11.34 -11.57 43.44
C PRO A 408 11.47 -10.12 43.90
N GLU A 409 10.38 -9.59 44.43
CA GLU A 409 10.33 -8.26 45.07
C GLU A 409 11.31 -8.20 46.26
N MET A 410 12.18 -7.20 46.19
CA MET A 410 13.07 -6.89 47.32
C MET A 410 12.46 -5.76 48.16
N SER A 411 12.17 -6.10 49.39
CA SER A 411 11.62 -5.29 50.48
C SER A 411 12.33 -3.96 50.63
N THR A 412 11.55 -2.89 50.71
CA THR A 412 11.98 -1.53 51.06
C THR A 412 12.18 -1.39 52.55
N THR A 413 13.41 -1.08 52.94
CA THR A 413 13.66 -0.38 54.22
C THR A 413 14.31 0.97 53.89
N GLY A 414 13.70 2.02 54.46
CA GLY A 414 13.97 3.40 54.14
C GLY A 414 15.32 3.94 54.62
N MET A 415 15.70 5.08 54.03
CA MET A 415 16.39 6.19 54.74
C MET A 415 16.40 7.45 53.88
N ASN A 416 15.81 8.47 54.46
CA ASN A 416 16.07 9.93 54.43
C ASN A 416 16.67 10.63 53.22
N LEU A 417 15.89 11.67 52.79
CA LEU A 417 16.33 12.85 52.03
C LEU A 417 17.42 13.69 52.75
N PRO A 418 18.20 14.48 52.01
CA PRO A 418 18.00 15.93 52.11
C PRO A 418 17.95 16.69 50.76
N SER A 419 16.97 17.60 50.74
CA SER A 419 16.91 19.01 50.21
C SER A 419 17.65 19.43 48.95
N THR A 420 16.85 19.96 48.06
CA THR A 420 17.11 20.91 46.93
C THR A 420 18.06 22.08 47.22
N PRO A 421 18.68 22.63 46.15
CA PRO A 421 18.28 23.99 45.81
C PRO A 421 18.09 24.31 44.29
N ALA A 422 17.00 25.07 44.07
CA ALA A 422 16.81 26.25 43.21
C ALA A 422 17.27 26.28 41.73
N GLU A 423 16.27 26.54 40.89
CA GLU A 423 16.34 27.12 39.55
C GLU A 423 17.07 28.46 39.50
N PRO A 424 17.55 28.89 38.33
CA PRO A 424 17.33 30.26 37.90
C PRO A 424 16.59 30.39 36.55
N LYS A 425 15.72 31.41 36.50
CA LYS A 425 14.91 31.87 35.38
C LYS A 425 15.73 32.58 34.28
N PRO A 426 15.14 32.75 33.08
CA PRO A 426 15.87 33.20 31.89
C PRO A 426 15.97 34.72 31.79
N GLU A 427 17.11 35.20 31.29
CA GLU A 427 17.28 36.58 30.86
C GLU A 427 17.00 36.73 29.36
N THR A 428 16.17 37.71 29.06
CA THR A 428 15.90 38.28 27.74
C THR A 428 17.05 39.15 27.29
N SER A 429 17.59 38.93 26.09
CA SER A 429 18.39 39.93 25.40
C SER A 429 17.99 40.03 23.94
N THR A 430 17.36 41.14 23.64
CA THR A 430 17.08 41.69 22.31
C THR A 430 18.34 42.35 21.76
N THR A 431 18.80 41.90 20.60
CA THR A 431 19.60 42.76 19.71
C THR A 431 19.26 42.45 18.25
N GLY A 432 18.66 43.46 17.62
CA GLY A 432 18.38 43.45 16.21
C GLY A 432 19.63 43.69 15.37
N ILE A 433 19.75 43.01 14.24
CA ILE A 433 20.67 43.38 13.18
C ILE A 433 19.92 43.41 11.84
N LYS A 434 20.08 44.55 11.17
CA LYS A 434 19.49 44.96 9.89
C LYS A 434 19.98 44.10 8.71
N LEU A 435 19.06 43.90 7.75
CA LEU A 435 19.39 43.51 6.37
C LEU A 435 20.21 44.60 5.65
N PRO A 436 20.99 44.21 4.65
CA PRO A 436 21.14 45.02 3.44
C PRO A 436 20.66 44.25 2.21
N SER A 437 19.84 44.96 1.45
CA SER A 437 19.46 44.71 0.07
C SER A 437 20.64 44.89 -0.88
N THR A 438 20.89 44.01 -1.83
CA THR A 438 21.25 44.33 -3.22
C THR A 438 21.31 43.07 -4.07
N LEU A 439 20.51 43.05 -5.15
CA LEU A 439 20.70 42.23 -6.34
C LEU A 439 21.94 42.69 -7.12
N PRO A 440 22.57 41.80 -7.91
CA PRO A 440 22.56 42.08 -9.37
C PRO A 440 22.26 40.87 -10.27
N ALA A 441 21.92 41.27 -11.46
CA ALA A 441 21.36 40.53 -12.58
C ALA A 441 22.35 39.64 -13.37
N THR A 442 21.70 38.68 -14.11
CA THR A 442 22.06 38.13 -15.43
C THR A 442 23.37 37.38 -15.66
N LEU A 443 23.18 36.08 -16.05
CA LEU A 443 23.97 35.48 -17.14
C LEU A 443 23.10 34.37 -17.83
N LYS A 444 23.04 34.49 -19.15
CA LYS A 444 22.35 33.57 -20.09
C LYS A 444 23.15 32.29 -20.36
N PRO A 445 22.50 31.18 -20.72
CA PRO A 445 23.18 29.92 -21.06
C PRO A 445 23.53 29.85 -22.55
N LYS A 446 24.63 29.13 -22.85
CA LYS A 446 24.99 28.68 -24.20
C LYS A 446 24.42 27.28 -24.44
N ASN A 447 23.95 27.11 -25.70
CA ASN A 447 23.50 25.87 -26.31
C ASN A 447 24.62 24.83 -26.41
N GLU A 448 24.28 23.53 -26.24
CA GLU A 448 24.63 22.50 -27.23
C GLU A 448 23.71 21.27 -27.12
N ALA A 449 23.54 20.62 -28.26
CA ALA A 449 22.46 19.74 -28.66
C ALA A 449 22.59 18.29 -28.17
N GLY A 450 21.45 17.58 -28.08
CA GLY A 450 21.46 16.14 -28.25
C GLY A 450 20.34 15.39 -27.53
N VAL A 451 19.30 14.99 -28.29
CA VAL A 451 18.41 13.83 -28.10
C VAL A 451 17.30 13.93 -27.05
N SER A 452 16.07 14.07 -27.54
CA SER A 452 14.79 14.02 -26.81
C SER A 452 14.39 12.62 -26.35
N PRO A 453 13.66 12.52 -25.24
CA PRO A 453 12.51 11.63 -25.16
C PRO A 453 11.22 12.46 -25.23
N LEU A 454 10.27 11.93 -25.95
CA LEU A 454 8.93 12.46 -26.14
C LEU A 454 8.16 12.48 -24.81
N THR A 455 8.13 13.63 -24.18
CA THR A 455 7.05 14.03 -23.29
C THR A 455 6.45 15.29 -23.90
N THR A 456 5.22 15.19 -24.32
CA THR A 456 4.49 16.27 -24.99
C THR A 456 4.19 17.37 -23.97
N THR A 457 5.17 18.25 -23.75
CA THR A 457 4.94 19.58 -23.20
C THR A 457 5.34 20.54 -24.32
N SER A 458 4.39 20.85 -25.15
CA SER A 458 4.59 21.82 -26.25
C SER A 458 4.63 23.22 -25.64
N PHE A 459 5.82 23.79 -25.51
CA PHE A 459 5.96 25.23 -25.49
C PHE A 459 5.95 25.72 -26.96
N LEU A 460 4.83 26.20 -27.43
CA LEU A 460 4.74 26.97 -28.66
C LEU A 460 4.68 28.45 -28.30
N THR A 461 5.81 29.13 -28.44
CA THR A 461 5.84 30.59 -28.64
C THR A 461 5.49 30.87 -30.09
N THR A 462 4.24 31.14 -30.35
CA THR A 462 3.81 31.88 -31.54
C THR A 462 2.90 33.01 -31.06
N THR A 463 3.32 34.23 -31.40
CA THR A 463 2.55 35.45 -31.25
C THR A 463 1.27 35.36 -32.06
N THR A 464 0.18 34.97 -31.41
CA THR A 464 -1.20 35.26 -31.81
C THR A 464 -1.99 35.35 -30.50
N SER A 465 -2.74 36.43 -30.35
CA SER A 465 -3.59 36.85 -29.22
C SER A 465 -3.75 35.82 -28.09
N ALA A 466 -3.14 36.08 -26.96
CA ALA A 466 -3.21 35.21 -25.77
C ALA A 466 -4.69 35.00 -25.38
N LEU A 467 -5.20 33.77 -25.60
CA LEU A 467 -6.41 33.29 -24.97
C LEU A 467 -6.09 33.19 -23.46
N GLU A 468 -6.61 34.13 -22.67
CA GLU A 468 -6.50 34.05 -21.21
C GLU A 468 -7.29 32.86 -20.69
N LEU A 469 -6.60 31.79 -20.32
CA LEU A 469 -7.17 30.68 -19.58
C LEU A 469 -7.43 31.16 -18.15
N LYS A 470 -8.67 31.03 -17.66
CA LYS A 470 -9.07 31.52 -16.34
C LYS A 470 -9.32 30.34 -15.40
N CYS A 471 -8.56 30.31 -14.31
CA CYS A 471 -8.82 29.44 -13.16
C CYS A 471 -9.55 30.26 -12.08
N SER A 472 -10.72 29.83 -11.67
CA SER A 472 -11.44 30.42 -10.54
C SER A 472 -11.39 29.56 -9.28
N ASN A 473 -11.25 28.24 -9.45
CA ASN A 473 -11.15 27.23 -8.40
C ASN A 473 -10.40 26.02 -8.94
N ASP A 474 -10.06 25.07 -8.07
CA ASP A 474 -9.64 23.75 -8.48
C ASP A 474 -10.73 23.06 -9.29
N GLY A 475 -10.38 22.50 -10.43
CA GLY A 475 -11.38 21.82 -11.27
C GLY A 475 -10.98 21.72 -12.74
N PHE A 476 -11.89 21.12 -13.50
CA PHE A 476 -11.73 20.97 -14.96
C PHE A 476 -12.51 22.04 -15.71
N TYR A 477 -11.93 22.53 -16.78
CA TYR A 477 -12.45 23.62 -17.60
C TYR A 477 -12.36 23.27 -19.08
N THR A 478 -13.34 23.69 -19.87
CA THR A 478 -13.31 23.57 -21.33
C THR A 478 -12.20 24.42 -21.92
N TYR A 479 -11.46 23.89 -22.89
CA TYR A 479 -10.50 24.70 -23.63
C TYR A 479 -11.23 25.64 -24.58
N PRO A 480 -10.90 26.94 -24.58
CA PRO A 480 -11.58 27.89 -25.45
C PRO A 480 -11.43 27.54 -26.94
N ASN A 481 -12.55 27.46 -27.66
CA ASN A 481 -12.64 27.17 -29.09
C ASN A 481 -12.17 25.77 -29.54
N ASP A 482 -11.96 24.83 -28.60
CA ASP A 482 -11.65 23.44 -28.94
C ASP A 482 -12.39 22.48 -27.97
N PRO A 483 -13.53 21.88 -28.38
CA PRO A 483 -14.32 21.01 -27.53
C PRO A 483 -13.65 19.64 -27.27
N HIS A 484 -12.61 19.30 -28.06
CA HIS A 484 -11.83 18.07 -27.86
C HIS A 484 -10.69 18.23 -26.86
N ARG A 485 -10.51 19.45 -26.32
CA ARG A 485 -9.50 19.75 -25.32
C ARG A 485 -10.13 20.34 -24.06
N PHE A 486 -9.49 20.08 -22.94
CA PHE A 486 -9.86 20.66 -21.66
C PHE A 486 -8.60 20.88 -20.80
N TYR A 487 -8.74 21.63 -19.72
CA TYR A 487 -7.64 21.82 -18.79
C TYR A 487 -8.12 21.73 -17.34
N ARG A 488 -7.19 21.36 -16.48
CA ARG A 488 -7.40 21.31 -15.02
C ARG A 488 -6.58 22.39 -14.35
N CYS A 489 -7.23 23.16 -13.49
CA CYS A 489 -6.60 24.10 -12.59
C CYS A 489 -6.38 23.44 -11.22
N VAL A 490 -5.17 23.57 -10.67
CA VAL A 490 -4.82 23.11 -9.32
C VAL A 490 -4.19 24.27 -8.58
N SER A 491 -4.81 24.71 -7.48
CA SER A 491 -4.32 25.81 -6.66
C SER A 491 -2.98 25.46 -5.99
N GLN A 492 -2.12 26.46 -5.90
CA GLN A 492 -0.83 26.37 -5.22
C GLN A 492 -0.90 27.14 -3.89
N LEU A 493 0.00 26.82 -2.98
CA LEU A 493 0.09 27.47 -1.66
C LEU A 493 0.32 29.00 -1.71
N ASP A 494 0.84 29.51 -2.82
CA ASP A 494 1.09 30.95 -3.08
C ASP A 494 -0.14 31.66 -3.67
N GLY A 495 -1.27 30.99 -3.82
CA GLY A 495 -2.50 31.54 -4.40
C GLY A 495 -2.52 31.55 -5.93
N THR A 496 -1.51 30.98 -6.59
CA THR A 496 -1.48 30.76 -8.05
C THR A 496 -2.14 29.44 -8.43
N TYR A 497 -2.32 29.21 -9.75
CA TYR A 497 -2.81 27.92 -10.28
C TYR A 497 -1.80 27.29 -11.22
N THR A 498 -1.56 25.99 -11.05
CA THR A 498 -0.93 25.16 -12.08
C THR A 498 -2.00 24.65 -13.01
N ILE A 499 -1.77 24.79 -14.35
CA ILE A 499 -2.73 24.38 -15.37
C ILE A 499 -2.18 23.16 -16.12
N TYR A 500 -2.97 22.09 -16.12
CA TYR A 500 -2.70 20.85 -16.86
C TYR A 500 -3.64 20.74 -18.06
N PHE A 501 -3.12 20.34 -19.23
CA PHE A 501 -3.89 20.20 -20.47
C PHE A 501 -4.16 18.75 -20.80
N PHE A 502 -5.34 18.48 -21.34
CA PHE A 502 -5.80 17.15 -21.72
C PHE A 502 -6.53 17.22 -23.06
N ASP A 503 -6.43 16.14 -23.85
CA ASP A 503 -7.17 15.94 -25.07
C ASP A 503 -8.19 14.81 -24.89
N CYS A 504 -9.39 14.98 -25.39
CA CYS A 504 -10.40 13.91 -25.42
C CYS A 504 -10.02 12.83 -26.43
N PRO A 505 -10.38 11.55 -26.18
CA PRO A 505 -10.27 10.50 -27.18
C PRO A 505 -10.95 10.87 -28.50
N ALA A 506 -10.50 10.29 -29.61
CA ALA A 506 -11.05 10.55 -30.93
C ALA A 506 -12.58 10.40 -30.94
N ASN A 507 -13.26 11.38 -31.57
CA ASN A 507 -14.72 11.47 -31.66
C ASN A 507 -15.47 11.75 -30.34
N THR A 508 -14.79 12.20 -29.30
CA THR A 508 -15.44 12.64 -28.05
C THR A 508 -15.15 14.10 -27.77
N VAL A 509 -16.04 14.78 -27.04
CA VAL A 509 -15.91 16.16 -26.60
C VAL A 509 -15.98 16.24 -25.07
N PHE A 510 -15.27 17.20 -24.48
CA PHE A 510 -15.29 17.38 -23.03
C PHE A 510 -16.63 17.95 -22.57
N ASN A 511 -17.30 17.25 -21.64
CA ASN A 511 -18.53 17.70 -20.99
C ASN A 511 -18.21 18.19 -19.56
N PRO A 512 -18.24 19.52 -19.32
CA PRO A 512 -17.88 20.08 -18.03
C PRO A 512 -18.91 19.80 -16.92
N SER A 513 -20.14 19.39 -17.27
CA SER A 513 -21.16 19.06 -16.27
C SER A 513 -20.87 17.74 -15.54
N VAL A 514 -20.11 16.85 -16.16
CA VAL A 514 -19.74 15.53 -15.62
C VAL A 514 -18.24 15.31 -15.58
N ASN A 515 -17.44 16.28 -16.00
CA ASN A 515 -15.97 16.27 -16.05
C ASN A 515 -15.36 15.09 -16.82
N VAL A 516 -16.00 14.65 -17.90
CA VAL A 516 -15.53 13.55 -18.76
C VAL A 516 -15.73 13.88 -20.23
N CYS A 517 -14.98 13.18 -21.11
CA CYS A 517 -15.20 13.24 -22.55
C CYS A 517 -16.39 12.33 -22.93
N THR A 518 -17.38 12.88 -23.64
CA THR A 518 -18.59 12.19 -24.10
C THR A 518 -18.71 12.25 -25.62
N PHE A 519 -19.48 11.35 -26.24
CA PHE A 519 -19.78 11.36 -27.68
C PHE A 519 -20.72 12.49 -28.05
#